data_4c51f48a69de9904c4b8d9521df7cd8e
#
_entry.id   4c51f48a69de9904c4b8d9521df7cd8e
#
_cell.length_a   1.000
_cell.length_b   1.000
_cell.length_c   1.000
_cell.angle_alpha   90.00
_cell.angle_beta   90.00
_cell.angle_gamma   90.00
#
_symmetry.space_group_name_H-M   'P 1'
#
loop_
_entity.id
_entity.type
_entity.pdbx_description
1 polymer ?
#
loop_
_entity_poly.entity_id
_entity_poly.type
_entity_poly.pdbx_seq_one_letter_code
_entity_poly.pdbx_strand_id
1 'polypeptide(L)'
;MIANTPLQAAVNWLDSQEWVAAWNSVPFLGMFLKPQLLLTSFASLFPGWLVCLGIVLACYPFAIVLGLAFAMLKTSRHKVLRAIAICYINLLRGTPLFLQIYIMFFGLPMVGINIDNNVLGVIVMAVNSSVYLAEIFRAGIQSIPQGQYEAAASLGMNGFQTMTSIILPQTVRRVIPTVTSDFITSYKDTSLLSSVGVMELMMFSKNLTTTTGNITPYMAAAIYYLIVTLPLIKVVGIIENNIARSERGGGPRPKRRAVAGASQQASKAEEELAASAEVSHAEATKPANDVFAALSAPFVSHPTVDLGGVADGE
;
A
#
# COMPACT_ATOMS: atom_id res chain seq x y z
N MET A 1 -29.41 -31.87 6.65
CA MET A 1 -30.29 -31.51 7.78
C MET A 1 -29.73 -30.26 8.47
N ILE A 2 -29.96 -29.04 7.95
CA ILE A 2 -29.64 -27.75 8.56
C ILE A 2 -30.93 -26.90 8.58
N ALA A 3 -32.05 -27.56 8.78
CA ALA A 3 -33.34 -26.89 8.89
C ALA A 3 -33.57 -26.49 10.35
N ASN A 4 -33.51 -25.22 10.67
CA ASN A 4 -33.82 -24.49 11.92
C ASN A 4 -32.62 -23.82 12.60
N THR A 5 -31.68 -23.32 11.84
CA THR A 5 -30.73 -22.36 12.42
C THR A 5 -31.34 -20.96 12.47
N PRO A 6 -31.02 -20.10 13.44
CA PRO A 6 -31.44 -18.69 13.48
C PRO A 6 -31.17 -17.94 12.14
N LEU A 7 -30.10 -18.31 11.47
CA LEU A 7 -29.72 -17.79 10.16
C LEU A 7 -30.76 -18.15 9.09
N GLN A 8 -31.21 -19.42 9.06
CA GLN A 8 -32.23 -19.85 8.09
C GLN A 8 -33.58 -19.15 8.33
N ALA A 9 -33.96 -18.95 9.59
CA ALA A 9 -35.15 -18.19 9.94
C ALA A 9 -35.07 -16.74 9.45
N ALA A 10 -33.92 -16.09 9.60
CA ALA A 10 -33.68 -14.73 9.12
C ALA A 10 -33.70 -14.64 7.58
N VAL A 11 -33.13 -15.63 6.89
CA VAL A 11 -33.20 -15.72 5.40
C VAL A 11 -34.66 -15.88 4.94
N ASN A 12 -35.42 -16.80 5.54
CA ASN A 12 -36.82 -17.03 5.20
C ASN A 12 -37.67 -15.79 5.48
N TRP A 13 -37.38 -15.06 6.56
CA TRP A 13 -38.06 -13.79 6.84
C TRP A 13 -37.72 -12.73 5.76
N LEU A 14 -36.47 -12.60 5.33
CA LEU A 14 -36.08 -11.70 4.23
C LEU A 14 -36.81 -12.11 2.92
N ASP A 15 -36.90 -13.39 2.60
CA ASP A 15 -37.56 -13.87 1.40
C ASP A 15 -39.07 -13.55 1.40
N SER A 16 -39.67 -13.41 2.57
CA SER A 16 -41.09 -13.05 2.71
C SER A 16 -41.39 -11.56 2.53
N GLN A 17 -40.34 -10.70 2.45
CA GLN A 17 -40.49 -9.25 2.37
C GLN A 17 -40.70 -8.79 0.91
N GLU A 18 -41.76 -8.05 0.62
CA GLU A 18 -42.07 -7.50 -0.71
C GLU A 18 -40.95 -6.59 -1.25
N TRP A 19 -40.34 -5.78 -0.37
CA TRP A 19 -39.24 -4.91 -0.77
C TRP A 19 -38.01 -5.68 -1.24
N VAL A 20 -37.74 -6.87 -0.68
CA VAL A 20 -36.62 -7.73 -1.09
C VAL A 20 -36.91 -8.33 -2.47
N ALA A 21 -38.17 -8.72 -2.74
CA ALA A 21 -38.56 -9.18 -4.06
C ALA A 21 -38.42 -8.06 -5.11
N ALA A 22 -38.87 -6.85 -4.77
CA ALA A 22 -38.71 -5.67 -5.62
C ALA A 22 -37.22 -5.34 -5.85
N TRP A 23 -36.39 -5.39 -4.80
CA TRP A 23 -34.94 -5.18 -4.91
C TRP A 23 -34.26 -6.18 -5.84
N ASN A 24 -34.57 -7.46 -5.68
CA ASN A 24 -33.99 -8.53 -6.49
C ASN A 24 -34.49 -8.49 -7.95
N SER A 25 -35.63 -7.86 -8.23
CA SER A 25 -36.17 -7.72 -9.60
C SER A 25 -35.43 -6.67 -10.43
N VAL A 26 -34.71 -5.72 -9.79
CA VAL A 26 -33.84 -4.76 -10.47
C VAL A 26 -32.55 -5.48 -10.88
N PRO A 27 -32.24 -5.67 -12.18
CA PRO A 27 -31.13 -6.50 -12.62
C PRO A 27 -29.79 -6.13 -12.02
N PHE A 28 -29.51 -4.81 -11.93
CA PHE A 28 -28.27 -4.31 -11.34
C PHE A 28 -28.17 -4.57 -9.83
N LEU A 29 -29.21 -4.21 -9.06
CA LEU A 29 -29.21 -4.37 -7.60
C LEU A 29 -29.19 -5.85 -7.20
N GLY A 30 -30.02 -6.67 -7.81
CA GLY A 30 -30.08 -8.11 -7.53
C GLY A 30 -28.80 -8.87 -7.93
N MET A 31 -28.00 -8.34 -8.86
CA MET A 31 -26.72 -8.93 -9.23
C MET A 31 -25.60 -8.54 -8.26
N PHE A 32 -25.58 -7.29 -7.79
CA PHE A 32 -24.52 -6.76 -6.92
C PHE A 32 -24.76 -7.02 -5.44
N LEU A 33 -26.01 -6.99 -4.98
CA LEU A 33 -26.34 -7.10 -3.57
C LEU A 33 -27.69 -7.78 -3.36
N LYS A 34 -27.70 -9.10 -3.18
CA LYS A 34 -28.87 -9.84 -2.70
C LYS A 34 -28.89 -9.89 -1.19
N PRO A 35 -29.88 -9.31 -0.48
CA PRO A 35 -29.90 -9.26 0.97
C PRO A 35 -29.79 -10.63 1.65
N GLN A 36 -30.48 -11.63 1.12
CA GLN A 36 -30.46 -13.02 1.62
C GLN A 36 -29.07 -13.64 1.46
N LEU A 37 -28.46 -13.45 0.27
CA LEU A 37 -27.13 -13.97 -0.02
C LEU A 37 -26.06 -13.24 0.77
N LEU A 38 -26.24 -11.94 1.04
CA LEU A 38 -25.33 -11.18 1.91
C LEU A 38 -25.31 -11.78 3.32
N LEU A 39 -26.46 -12.06 3.91
CA LEU A 39 -26.58 -12.63 5.24
C LEU A 39 -25.93 -14.02 5.33
N THR A 40 -26.21 -14.90 4.34
CA THR A 40 -25.60 -16.24 4.28
C THR A 40 -24.09 -16.17 4.02
N SER A 41 -23.66 -15.21 3.19
CA SER A 41 -22.23 -14.99 2.91
C SER A 41 -21.47 -14.60 4.17
N PHE A 42 -22.02 -13.74 5.03
CA PHE A 42 -21.38 -13.40 6.29
C PHE A 42 -21.03 -14.63 7.11
N ALA A 43 -21.97 -15.55 7.33
CA ALA A 43 -21.72 -16.77 8.08
C ALA A 43 -20.69 -17.68 7.38
N SER A 44 -20.78 -17.79 6.05
CA SER A 44 -19.90 -18.67 5.28
C SER A 44 -18.46 -18.16 5.13
N LEU A 45 -18.26 -16.85 5.16
CA LEU A 45 -16.96 -16.21 5.01
C LEU A 45 -16.19 -16.09 6.34
N PHE A 46 -16.87 -16.24 7.47
CA PHE A 46 -16.26 -16.07 8.80
C PHE A 46 -15.00 -16.93 9.03
N PRO A 47 -14.96 -18.24 8.66
CA PRO A 47 -13.73 -19.02 8.80
C PRO A 47 -12.57 -18.46 7.99
N GLY A 48 -12.81 -18.03 6.75
CA GLY A 48 -11.81 -17.41 5.89
C GLY A 48 -11.28 -16.08 6.45
N TRP A 49 -12.15 -15.30 7.10
CA TRP A 49 -11.74 -14.09 7.80
C TRP A 49 -10.84 -14.38 9.00
N LEU A 50 -11.10 -15.44 9.76
CA LEU A 50 -10.21 -15.87 10.85
C LEU A 50 -8.83 -16.29 10.34
N VAL A 51 -8.76 -16.98 9.19
CA VAL A 51 -7.47 -17.32 8.55
C VAL A 51 -6.73 -16.05 8.13
N CYS A 52 -7.41 -15.10 7.51
CA CYS A 52 -6.84 -13.81 7.12
C CYS A 52 -6.24 -13.07 8.33
N LEU A 53 -7.01 -12.95 9.44
CA LEU A 53 -6.52 -12.37 10.70
C LEU A 53 -5.36 -13.17 11.29
N GLY A 54 -5.47 -14.50 11.30
CA GLY A 54 -4.43 -15.39 11.79
C GLY A 54 -3.10 -15.20 11.07
N ILE A 55 -3.12 -15.12 9.75
CA ILE A 55 -1.92 -14.91 8.94
C ILE A 55 -1.28 -13.55 9.26
N VAL A 56 -2.06 -12.45 9.26
CA VAL A 56 -1.47 -11.13 9.50
C VAL A 56 -0.97 -10.97 10.93
N LEU A 57 -1.70 -11.47 11.92
CA LEU A 57 -1.28 -11.43 13.33
C LEU A 57 -0.05 -12.31 13.59
N ALA A 58 0.08 -13.43 12.89
CA ALA A 58 1.25 -14.29 12.98
C ALA A 58 2.47 -13.71 12.27
N CYS A 59 2.30 -13.16 11.06
CA CYS A 59 3.43 -12.65 10.28
C CYS A 59 4.03 -11.36 10.86
N TYR A 60 3.22 -10.51 11.47
CA TYR A 60 3.63 -9.15 11.82
C TYR A 60 4.70 -9.08 12.93
N PRO A 61 4.67 -9.90 14.00
CA PRO A 61 5.78 -9.96 14.97
C PRO A 61 7.12 -10.34 14.32
N PHE A 62 7.12 -11.31 13.39
CA PHE A 62 8.33 -11.69 12.66
C PHE A 62 8.78 -10.55 11.72
N ALA A 63 7.86 -9.89 11.07
CA ALA A 63 8.15 -8.74 10.22
C ALA A 63 8.79 -7.58 11.03
N ILE A 64 8.31 -7.30 12.23
CA ILE A 64 8.89 -6.29 13.13
C ILE A 64 10.32 -6.66 13.51
N VAL A 65 10.57 -7.89 13.95
CA VAL A 65 11.91 -8.35 14.34
C VAL A 65 12.87 -8.29 13.16
N LEU A 66 12.49 -8.83 12.01
CA LEU A 66 13.30 -8.79 10.79
C LEU A 66 13.51 -7.34 10.31
N GLY A 67 12.46 -6.52 10.31
CA GLY A 67 12.52 -5.13 9.92
C GLY A 67 13.48 -4.33 10.79
N LEU A 68 13.44 -4.52 12.11
CA LEU A 68 14.38 -3.87 13.03
C LEU A 68 15.81 -4.34 12.78
N ALA A 69 16.03 -5.65 12.59
CA ALA A 69 17.34 -6.21 12.28
C ALA A 69 17.92 -5.59 10.99
N PHE A 70 17.15 -5.54 9.89
CA PHE A 70 17.60 -4.95 8.64
C PHE A 70 17.75 -3.43 8.70
N ALA A 71 16.96 -2.71 9.49
CA ALA A 71 17.19 -1.28 9.77
C ALA A 71 18.56 -1.05 10.43
N MET A 72 18.89 -1.87 11.44
CA MET A 72 20.20 -1.80 12.13
C MET A 72 21.35 -2.19 11.21
N LEU A 73 21.21 -3.26 10.41
CA LEU A 73 22.22 -3.67 9.45
C LEU A 73 22.46 -2.59 8.39
N LYS A 74 21.43 -1.95 7.89
CA LYS A 74 21.52 -0.87 6.89
C LYS A 74 22.25 0.36 7.41
N THR A 75 22.20 0.62 8.71
CA THR A 75 22.89 1.74 9.37
C THR A 75 24.26 1.34 9.92
N SER A 76 24.67 0.08 9.79
CA SER A 76 25.94 -0.45 10.27
C SER A 76 27.15 0.23 9.62
N ARG A 77 28.25 0.37 10.40
CA ARG A 77 29.56 0.82 9.91
C ARG A 77 30.24 -0.22 9.00
N HIS A 78 29.90 -1.48 9.15
CA HIS A 78 30.44 -2.58 8.34
C HIS A 78 29.84 -2.57 6.93
N LYS A 79 30.68 -2.26 5.92
CA LYS A 79 30.24 -2.12 4.52
C LYS A 79 29.51 -3.36 3.98
N VAL A 80 29.98 -4.57 4.34
CA VAL A 80 29.38 -5.84 3.88
C VAL A 80 27.95 -6.03 4.44
N LEU A 81 27.77 -5.86 5.75
CA LEU A 81 26.46 -6.01 6.40
C LEU A 81 25.46 -4.99 5.86
N ARG A 82 25.92 -3.75 5.64
CA ARG A 82 25.12 -2.71 5.03
C ARG A 82 24.73 -3.05 3.58
N ALA A 83 25.66 -3.59 2.79
CA ALA A 83 25.39 -4.00 1.40
C ALA A 83 24.35 -5.12 1.34
N ILE A 84 24.45 -6.13 2.21
CA ILE A 84 23.46 -7.22 2.32
C ILE A 84 22.07 -6.66 2.63
N ALA A 85 21.96 -5.77 3.61
CA ALA A 85 20.69 -5.16 3.98
C ALA A 85 20.10 -4.33 2.84
N ILE A 86 20.91 -3.54 2.15
CA ILE A 86 20.48 -2.74 0.99
C ILE A 86 19.99 -3.65 -0.14
N CYS A 87 20.74 -4.72 -0.45
CA CYS A 87 20.37 -5.68 -1.48
C CYS A 87 19.03 -6.35 -1.17
N TYR A 88 18.84 -6.86 0.06
CA TYR A 88 17.60 -7.47 0.52
C TYR A 88 16.41 -6.51 0.40
N ILE A 89 16.54 -5.29 0.94
CA ILE A 89 15.48 -4.30 0.94
C ILE A 89 15.12 -3.89 -0.49
N ASN A 90 16.12 -3.60 -1.34
CA ASN A 90 15.87 -3.15 -2.71
C ASN A 90 15.28 -4.25 -3.58
N LEU A 91 15.71 -5.51 -3.42
CA LEU A 91 15.19 -6.65 -4.16
C LEU A 91 13.69 -6.85 -3.88
N LEU A 92 13.32 -6.90 -2.61
CA LEU A 92 11.93 -7.17 -2.23
C LEU A 92 11.00 -5.96 -2.45
N ARG A 93 11.51 -4.73 -2.27
CA ARG A 93 10.73 -3.52 -2.61
C ARG A 93 10.63 -3.27 -4.11
N GLY A 94 11.59 -3.75 -4.88
CA GLY A 94 11.62 -3.64 -6.34
C GLY A 94 10.80 -4.69 -7.07
N THR A 95 10.27 -5.70 -6.35
CA THR A 95 9.45 -6.77 -6.94
C THR A 95 8.03 -6.76 -6.35
N PRO A 96 6.99 -7.02 -7.18
CA PRO A 96 5.62 -7.10 -6.69
C PRO A 96 5.45 -8.24 -5.66
N LEU A 97 4.70 -7.97 -4.57
CA LEU A 97 4.36 -9.00 -3.58
C LEU A 97 3.71 -10.23 -4.23
N PHE A 98 2.82 -10.03 -5.19
CA PHE A 98 2.19 -11.10 -5.94
C PHE A 98 3.21 -12.06 -6.56
N LEU A 99 4.26 -11.53 -7.20
CA LEU A 99 5.34 -12.34 -7.77
C LEU A 99 6.13 -13.10 -6.69
N GLN A 100 6.40 -12.46 -5.54
CA GLN A 100 7.08 -13.10 -4.41
C GLN A 100 6.27 -14.29 -3.88
N ILE A 101 4.95 -14.14 -3.76
CA ILE A 101 4.04 -15.23 -3.38
C ILE A 101 4.18 -16.40 -4.36
N TYR A 102 4.11 -16.14 -5.67
CA TYR A 102 4.22 -17.20 -6.68
C TYR A 102 5.57 -17.92 -6.64
N ILE A 103 6.68 -17.18 -6.53
CA ILE A 103 8.02 -17.76 -6.43
C ILE A 103 8.12 -18.69 -5.21
N MET A 104 7.59 -18.27 -4.07
CA MET A 104 7.67 -19.09 -2.86
C MET A 104 6.75 -20.31 -2.90
N PHE A 105 5.50 -20.14 -3.34
CA PHE A 105 4.53 -21.23 -3.35
C PHE A 105 4.79 -22.29 -4.42
N PHE A 106 5.35 -21.91 -5.56
CA PHE A 106 5.67 -22.86 -6.63
C PHE A 106 7.14 -23.22 -6.68
N GLY A 107 8.04 -22.31 -6.32
CA GLY A 107 9.48 -22.55 -6.38
C GLY A 107 10.00 -23.48 -5.28
N LEU A 108 9.53 -23.35 -4.03
CA LEU A 108 9.99 -24.22 -2.94
C LEU A 108 9.65 -25.71 -3.17
N PRO A 109 8.43 -26.09 -3.59
CA PRO A 109 8.13 -27.47 -3.92
C PRO A 109 9.02 -28.06 -5.05
N MET A 110 9.42 -27.25 -6.03
CA MET A 110 10.30 -27.70 -7.12
C MET A 110 11.69 -28.14 -6.61
N VAL A 111 12.14 -27.58 -5.48
CA VAL A 111 13.40 -27.97 -4.83
C VAL A 111 13.18 -28.95 -3.67
N GLY A 112 11.99 -29.54 -3.57
CA GLY A 112 11.66 -30.57 -2.57
C GLY A 112 11.25 -30.02 -1.19
N ILE A 113 11.06 -28.73 -1.03
CA ILE A 113 10.66 -28.10 0.24
C ILE A 113 9.14 -27.91 0.23
N ASN A 114 8.43 -28.75 0.97
CA ASN A 114 6.98 -28.67 1.13
C ASN A 114 6.61 -28.08 2.48
N ILE A 115 5.96 -26.93 2.49
CA ILE A 115 5.51 -26.21 3.69
C ILE A 115 3.99 -26.08 3.59
N ASP A 116 3.29 -26.14 4.74
CA ASP A 116 1.87 -25.85 4.79
C ASP A 116 1.55 -24.45 4.22
N ASN A 117 0.48 -24.34 3.45
CA ASN A 117 0.15 -23.13 2.71
C ASN A 117 -0.09 -21.92 3.64
N ASN A 118 -0.69 -22.10 4.81
CA ASN A 118 -0.90 -21.00 5.75
C ASN A 118 0.43 -20.54 6.36
N VAL A 119 1.30 -21.51 6.73
CA VAL A 119 2.64 -21.20 7.24
C VAL A 119 3.48 -20.49 6.20
N LEU A 120 3.44 -20.95 4.95
CA LEU A 120 4.14 -20.31 3.85
C LEU A 120 3.61 -18.90 3.58
N GLY A 121 2.29 -18.70 3.67
CA GLY A 121 1.66 -17.39 3.63
C GLY A 121 2.19 -16.45 4.70
N VAL A 122 2.30 -16.93 5.96
CA VAL A 122 2.89 -16.16 7.07
C VAL A 122 4.34 -15.77 6.78
N ILE A 123 5.16 -16.70 6.26
CA ILE A 123 6.57 -16.45 5.94
C ILE A 123 6.70 -15.38 4.85
N VAL A 124 5.99 -15.52 3.73
CA VAL A 124 6.07 -14.57 2.60
C VAL A 124 5.61 -13.18 3.02
N MET A 125 4.49 -13.10 3.74
CA MET A 125 3.98 -11.83 4.28
C MET A 125 4.95 -11.19 5.26
N ALA A 126 5.57 -11.98 6.17
CA ALA A 126 6.55 -11.48 7.12
C ALA A 126 7.79 -10.92 6.42
N VAL A 127 8.32 -11.65 5.44
CA VAL A 127 9.49 -11.24 4.64
C VAL A 127 9.18 -9.94 3.88
N ASN A 128 8.03 -9.85 3.22
CA ASN A 128 7.63 -8.65 2.49
C ASN A 128 7.44 -7.45 3.42
N SER A 129 6.64 -7.57 4.49
CA SER A 129 6.40 -6.46 5.43
C SER A 129 7.68 -6.01 6.13
N SER A 130 8.64 -6.92 6.36
CA SER A 130 9.90 -6.59 7.04
C SER A 130 10.72 -5.51 6.34
N VAL A 131 10.67 -5.45 5.00
CA VAL A 131 11.45 -4.45 4.25
C VAL A 131 10.85 -3.05 4.34
N TYR A 132 9.53 -2.95 4.40
CA TYR A 132 8.85 -1.68 4.65
C TYR A 132 9.08 -1.22 6.08
N LEU A 133 8.94 -2.11 7.06
CA LEU A 133 9.23 -1.84 8.47
C LEU A 133 10.70 -1.45 8.68
N ALA A 134 11.65 -2.05 7.97
CA ALA A 134 13.04 -1.65 8.04
C ALA A 134 13.25 -0.18 7.66
N GLU A 135 12.61 0.30 6.60
CA GLU A 135 12.67 1.70 6.21
C GLU A 135 11.92 2.62 7.18
N ILE A 136 10.76 2.19 7.70
CA ILE A 136 10.00 2.93 8.71
C ILE A 136 10.84 3.13 9.97
N PHE A 137 11.46 2.06 10.49
CA PHE A 137 12.32 2.14 11.68
C PHE A 137 13.55 3.01 11.43
N ARG A 138 14.23 2.85 10.29
CA ARG A 138 15.38 3.69 9.91
C ARG A 138 15.00 5.17 9.84
N ALA A 139 13.89 5.49 9.14
CA ALA A 139 13.39 6.85 9.03
C ALA A 139 13.00 7.44 10.40
N GLY A 140 12.36 6.63 11.24
CA GLY A 140 11.99 7.00 12.60
C GLY A 140 13.20 7.36 13.46
N ILE A 141 14.26 6.53 13.45
CA ILE A 141 15.51 6.81 14.18
C ILE A 141 16.16 8.11 13.66
N GLN A 142 16.22 8.28 12.34
CA GLN A 142 16.81 9.47 11.71
C GLN A 142 15.98 10.74 11.91
N SER A 143 14.71 10.63 12.24
CA SER A 143 13.86 11.79 12.53
C SER A 143 14.11 12.43 13.90
N ILE A 144 14.87 11.77 14.78
CA ILE A 144 15.19 12.31 16.10
C ILE A 144 16.23 13.41 15.95
N PRO A 145 15.97 14.62 16.50
CA PRO A 145 16.88 15.74 16.37
C PRO A 145 18.27 15.44 16.91
N GLN A 146 19.31 15.89 16.22
CA GLN A 146 20.71 15.70 16.60
C GLN A 146 21.02 16.19 18.02
N GLY A 147 20.36 17.26 18.48
CA GLY A 147 20.50 17.77 19.85
C GLY A 147 20.15 16.77 20.95
N GLN A 148 19.32 15.74 20.67
CA GLN A 148 19.06 14.66 21.63
C GLN A 148 20.29 13.76 21.83
N TYR A 149 21.05 13.52 20.78
CA TYR A 149 22.29 12.76 20.82
C TYR A 149 23.40 13.58 21.53
N GLU A 150 23.48 14.87 21.25
CA GLU A 150 24.44 15.79 21.85
C GLU A 150 24.18 15.99 23.34
N ALA A 151 22.91 16.16 23.74
CA ALA A 151 22.51 16.26 25.15
C ALA A 151 22.86 14.98 25.93
N ALA A 152 22.58 13.80 25.33
CA ALA A 152 22.94 12.53 25.94
C ALA A 152 24.45 12.36 26.10
N ALA A 153 25.22 12.76 25.09
CA ALA A 153 26.71 12.75 25.16
C ALA A 153 27.23 13.68 26.24
N SER A 154 26.66 14.89 26.40
CA SER A 154 27.01 15.85 27.46
C SER A 154 26.75 15.32 28.88
N LEU A 155 25.79 14.40 29.03
CA LEU A 155 25.49 13.65 30.28
C LEU A 155 26.41 12.44 30.48
N GLY A 156 27.40 12.21 29.62
CA GLY A 156 28.31 11.07 29.67
C GLY A 156 27.69 9.72 29.27
N MET A 157 26.54 9.73 28.60
CA MET A 157 25.89 8.50 28.15
C MET A 157 26.69 7.88 26.99
N ASN A 158 26.91 6.57 27.06
CA ASN A 158 27.46 5.83 25.92
C ASN A 158 26.37 5.61 24.83
N GLY A 159 26.81 5.20 23.63
CA GLY A 159 25.91 5.06 22.48
C GLY A 159 24.75 4.08 22.70
N PHE A 160 24.96 3.00 23.48
CA PHE A 160 23.91 2.05 23.82
C PHE A 160 22.87 2.65 24.78
N GLN A 161 23.32 3.34 25.82
CA GLN A 161 22.46 4.06 26.74
C GLN A 161 21.64 5.15 26.03
N THR A 162 22.31 5.95 25.18
CA THR A 162 21.66 6.96 24.36
C THR A 162 20.56 6.33 23.50
N MET A 163 20.89 5.24 22.78
CA MET A 163 19.92 4.57 21.90
C MET A 163 18.73 4.02 22.68
N THR A 164 18.96 3.27 23.75
CA THR A 164 17.90 2.56 24.47
C THR A 164 17.06 3.46 25.37
N SER A 165 17.66 4.46 26.01
CA SER A 165 16.98 5.28 27.01
C SER A 165 16.41 6.58 26.43
N ILE A 166 16.96 7.12 25.36
CA ILE A 166 16.55 8.42 24.79
C ILE A 166 15.93 8.26 23.40
N ILE A 167 16.64 7.62 22.47
CA ILE A 167 16.28 7.61 21.05
C ILE A 167 15.14 6.63 20.78
N LEU A 168 15.28 5.38 21.21
CA LEU A 168 14.32 4.32 20.90
C LEU A 168 12.90 4.61 21.42
N PRO A 169 12.71 5.09 22.68
CA PRO A 169 11.35 5.43 23.15
C PRO A 169 10.68 6.56 22.35
N GLN A 170 11.45 7.54 21.90
CA GLN A 170 10.94 8.59 21.04
C GLN A 170 10.65 8.08 19.64
N THR A 171 11.54 7.26 19.07
CA THR A 171 11.36 6.63 17.76
C THR A 171 10.09 5.78 17.72
N VAL A 172 9.86 4.92 18.72
CA VAL A 172 8.67 4.05 18.79
C VAL A 172 7.40 4.88 18.70
N ARG A 173 7.29 5.96 19.46
CA ARG A 173 6.11 6.85 19.41
C ARG A 173 5.88 7.43 18.02
N ARG A 174 6.95 7.82 17.31
CA ARG A 174 6.86 8.42 15.96
C ARG A 174 6.51 7.41 14.87
N VAL A 175 6.98 6.16 15.00
CA VAL A 175 6.75 5.14 13.96
C VAL A 175 5.41 4.41 14.12
N ILE A 176 4.79 4.38 15.30
CA ILE A 176 3.52 3.67 15.54
C ILE A 176 2.46 3.96 14.50
N PRO A 177 2.17 5.23 14.10
CA PRO A 177 1.16 5.50 13.08
C PRO A 177 1.47 4.83 11.75
N THR A 178 2.72 4.96 11.28
CA THR A 178 3.17 4.39 10.01
C THR A 178 3.21 2.86 10.06
N VAL A 179 3.65 2.26 11.17
CA VAL A 179 3.62 0.82 11.41
C VAL A 179 2.18 0.29 11.39
N THR A 180 1.23 1.02 12.01
CA THR A 180 -0.18 0.63 11.98
C THR A 180 -0.77 0.74 10.57
N SER A 181 -0.37 1.76 9.80
CA SER A 181 -0.79 1.90 8.40
C SER A 181 -0.24 0.77 7.52
N ASP A 182 1.00 0.35 7.74
CA ASP A 182 1.60 -0.82 7.08
C ASP A 182 0.88 -2.12 7.47
N PHE A 183 0.50 -2.28 8.75
CA PHE A 183 -0.31 -3.41 9.20
C PHE A 183 -1.66 -3.49 8.46
N ILE A 184 -2.36 -2.35 8.30
CA ILE A 184 -3.62 -2.27 7.55
C ILE A 184 -3.41 -2.69 6.10
N THR A 185 -2.31 -2.28 5.48
CA THR A 185 -1.95 -2.68 4.11
C THR A 185 -1.69 -4.19 4.05
N SER A 186 -0.85 -4.73 4.93
CA SER A 186 -0.56 -6.16 5.02
C SER A 186 -1.82 -7.00 5.25
N TYR A 187 -2.77 -6.52 6.08
CA TYR A 187 -4.05 -7.19 6.28
C TYR A 187 -4.86 -7.31 4.98
N LYS A 188 -4.89 -6.28 4.15
CA LYS A 188 -5.56 -6.34 2.85
C LYS A 188 -4.80 -7.20 1.84
N ASP A 189 -3.48 -7.18 1.89
CA ASP A 189 -2.60 -7.92 0.99
C ASP A 189 -2.67 -9.45 1.21
N THR A 190 -3.18 -9.91 2.37
CA THR A 190 -3.49 -11.36 2.55
C THR A 190 -4.42 -11.90 1.48
N SER A 191 -5.28 -11.05 0.87
CA SER A 191 -6.17 -11.42 -0.23
C SER A 191 -5.43 -11.98 -1.46
N LEU A 192 -4.18 -11.57 -1.67
CA LEU A 192 -3.35 -12.08 -2.76
C LEU A 192 -3.03 -13.57 -2.62
N LEU A 193 -3.05 -14.10 -1.38
CA LEU A 193 -2.82 -15.52 -1.10
C LEU A 193 -3.91 -16.43 -1.66
N SER A 194 -5.10 -15.87 -1.96
CA SER A 194 -6.17 -16.62 -2.65
C SER A 194 -5.73 -17.12 -4.03
N SER A 195 -4.81 -16.43 -4.68
CA SER A 195 -4.33 -16.79 -6.02
C SER A 195 -3.49 -18.07 -6.05
N VAL A 196 -2.94 -18.46 -4.91
CA VAL A 196 -2.13 -19.68 -4.72
C VAL A 196 -2.84 -20.75 -3.89
N GLY A 197 -4.16 -20.59 -3.68
CA GLY A 197 -5.02 -21.61 -3.06
C GLY A 197 -5.07 -21.56 -1.52
N VAL A 198 -4.57 -20.52 -0.88
CA VAL A 198 -4.79 -20.33 0.57
C VAL A 198 -6.26 -20.04 0.82
N MET A 199 -6.88 -20.82 1.71
CA MET A 199 -8.31 -20.70 2.05
C MET A 199 -8.53 -19.55 3.06
N GLU A 200 -8.29 -18.32 2.60
CA GLU A 200 -8.55 -17.08 3.34
C GLU A 200 -9.85 -16.41 2.84
N LEU A 201 -10.18 -15.23 3.36
CA LEU A 201 -11.45 -14.52 3.11
C LEU A 201 -11.78 -14.36 1.62
N MET A 202 -10.82 -13.96 0.79
CA MET A 202 -11.04 -13.74 -0.64
C MET A 202 -11.27 -15.06 -1.40
N MET A 203 -10.58 -16.15 -1.00
CA MET A 203 -10.77 -17.47 -1.59
C MET A 203 -12.16 -18.05 -1.25
N PHE A 204 -12.63 -17.91 0.00
CA PHE A 204 -14.01 -18.25 0.35
C PHE A 204 -15.03 -17.45 -0.47
N SER A 205 -14.79 -16.13 -0.62
CA SER A 205 -15.68 -15.26 -1.41
C SER A 205 -15.73 -15.68 -2.87
N LYS A 206 -14.57 -16.00 -3.47
CA LYS A 206 -14.44 -16.48 -4.84
C LYS A 206 -15.23 -17.79 -5.06
N ASN A 207 -15.06 -18.76 -4.17
CA ASN A 207 -15.74 -20.03 -4.24
C ASN A 207 -17.26 -19.85 -4.15
N LEU A 208 -17.73 -19.02 -3.20
CA LEU A 208 -19.16 -18.77 -3.03
C LEU A 208 -19.74 -17.98 -4.21
N THR A 209 -19.01 -17.01 -4.76
CA THR A 209 -19.39 -16.28 -5.97
C THR A 209 -19.52 -17.21 -7.18
N THR A 210 -18.56 -18.12 -7.36
CA THR A 210 -18.61 -19.11 -8.46
C THR A 210 -19.80 -20.06 -8.32
N THR A 211 -20.10 -20.50 -7.09
CA THR A 211 -21.22 -21.43 -6.82
C THR A 211 -22.58 -20.76 -6.98
N THR A 212 -22.71 -19.48 -6.57
CA THR A 212 -24.00 -18.78 -6.58
C THR A 212 -24.25 -17.99 -7.87
N GLY A 213 -23.25 -17.82 -8.72
CA GLY A 213 -23.33 -16.98 -9.92
C GLY A 213 -23.59 -15.50 -9.61
N ASN A 214 -23.28 -15.03 -8.39
CA ASN A 214 -23.60 -13.68 -7.92
C ASN A 214 -22.39 -13.06 -7.18
N ILE A 215 -22.18 -11.77 -7.33
CA ILE A 215 -21.01 -11.07 -6.73
C ILE A 215 -21.21 -10.59 -5.28
N THR A 216 -22.41 -10.79 -4.71
CA THR A 216 -22.74 -10.43 -3.32
C THR A 216 -21.71 -10.94 -2.30
N PRO A 217 -21.12 -12.16 -2.42
CA PRO A 217 -20.07 -12.62 -1.50
C PRO A 217 -18.83 -11.71 -1.44
N TYR A 218 -18.45 -11.06 -2.56
CA TYR A 218 -17.37 -10.07 -2.53
C TYR A 218 -17.77 -8.81 -1.78
N MET A 219 -19.04 -8.41 -1.80
CA MET A 219 -19.54 -7.29 -1.00
C MET A 219 -19.47 -7.63 0.50
N ALA A 220 -19.83 -8.86 0.87
CA ALA A 220 -19.67 -9.36 2.24
C ALA A 220 -18.19 -9.34 2.69
N ALA A 221 -17.27 -9.80 1.82
CA ALA A 221 -15.84 -9.74 2.11
C ALA A 221 -15.35 -8.30 2.28
N ALA A 222 -15.81 -7.37 1.45
CA ALA A 222 -15.46 -5.95 1.60
C ALA A 222 -15.87 -5.41 2.98
N ILE A 223 -17.05 -5.80 3.48
CA ILE A 223 -17.50 -5.40 4.82
C ILE A 223 -16.57 -6.01 5.89
N TYR A 224 -16.16 -7.26 5.77
CA TYR A 224 -15.18 -7.88 6.69
C TYR A 224 -13.84 -7.13 6.71
N TYR A 225 -13.33 -6.70 5.55
CA TYR A 225 -12.14 -5.85 5.50
C TYR A 225 -12.37 -4.51 6.21
N LEU A 226 -13.52 -3.88 6.00
CA LEU A 226 -13.88 -2.60 6.63
C LEU A 226 -14.03 -2.70 8.16
N ILE A 227 -14.55 -3.80 8.69
CA ILE A 227 -14.70 -4.03 10.14
C ILE A 227 -13.36 -3.89 10.86
N VAL A 228 -12.26 -4.31 10.23
CA VAL A 228 -10.92 -4.19 10.82
C VAL A 228 -10.25 -2.87 10.46
N THR A 229 -10.31 -2.47 9.19
CA THR A 229 -9.55 -1.32 8.70
C THR A 229 -10.09 0.00 9.20
N LEU A 230 -11.41 0.20 9.29
CA LEU A 230 -11.99 1.47 9.72
C LEU A 230 -11.67 1.83 11.19
N PRO A 231 -11.77 0.91 12.16
CA PRO A 231 -11.33 1.18 13.52
C PRO A 231 -9.83 1.50 13.60
N LEU A 232 -8.99 0.75 12.88
CA LEU A 232 -7.54 0.98 12.87
C LEU A 232 -7.17 2.34 12.27
N ILE A 233 -7.81 2.76 11.17
CA ILE A 233 -7.62 4.11 10.59
C ILE A 233 -7.97 5.20 11.59
N LYS A 234 -9.06 5.04 12.36
CA LYS A 234 -9.42 6.00 13.41
C LYS A 234 -8.38 6.05 14.52
N VAL A 235 -7.86 4.89 14.94
CA VAL A 235 -6.79 4.79 15.95
C VAL A 235 -5.53 5.51 15.47
N VAL A 236 -5.11 5.28 14.23
CA VAL A 236 -3.97 5.99 13.61
C VAL A 236 -4.17 7.49 13.68
N GLY A 237 -5.31 7.99 13.22
CA GLY A 237 -5.60 9.44 13.25
C GLY A 237 -5.60 10.05 14.66
N ILE A 238 -6.05 9.30 15.67
CA ILE A 238 -5.98 9.75 17.08
C ILE A 238 -4.51 9.84 17.54
N ILE A 239 -3.70 8.83 17.24
CA ILE A 239 -2.28 8.78 17.63
C ILE A 239 -1.51 9.93 16.94
N GLU A 240 -1.69 10.12 15.64
CA GLU A 240 -1.08 11.22 14.88
C GLU A 240 -1.42 12.59 15.46
N ASN A 241 -2.70 12.82 15.75
CA ASN A 241 -3.15 14.07 16.37
C ASN A 241 -2.51 14.31 17.76
N ASN A 242 -2.34 13.24 18.55
CA ASN A 242 -1.72 13.34 19.88
C ASN A 242 -0.21 13.63 19.79
N ILE A 243 0.50 13.00 18.86
CA ILE A 243 1.92 13.25 18.60
C ILE A 243 2.10 14.70 18.14
N ALA A 244 1.33 15.13 17.15
CA ALA A 244 1.40 16.50 16.64
C ALA A 244 1.10 17.57 17.70
N ARG A 245 0.22 17.28 18.67
CA ARG A 245 -0.03 18.16 19.82
C ARG A 245 1.15 18.21 20.78
N SER A 246 1.78 17.07 21.04
CA SER A 246 2.95 16.98 21.92
C SER A 246 4.16 17.72 21.37
N GLU A 247 4.38 17.64 20.06
CA GLU A 247 5.49 18.33 19.39
C GLU A 247 5.31 19.85 19.30
N ARG A 248 4.05 20.34 19.26
CA ARG A 248 3.74 21.78 19.22
C ARG A 248 3.81 22.50 20.58
N GLY A 249 4.25 21.81 21.64
CA GLY A 249 4.51 22.43 22.95
C GLY A 249 3.33 23.20 23.52
N GLY A 250 2.12 22.65 23.51
CA GLY A 250 0.96 23.22 24.26
C GLY A 250 0.49 24.63 23.84
N GLY A 251 0.95 25.14 22.69
CA GLY A 251 0.49 26.44 22.18
C GLY A 251 -0.95 26.44 21.67
N PRO A 252 -1.66 27.59 21.67
CA PRO A 252 -3.03 27.68 21.22
C PRO A 252 -3.16 27.22 19.76
N ARG A 253 -4.23 26.45 19.46
CA ARG A 253 -4.56 26.02 18.09
C ARG A 253 -4.45 27.19 17.12
N PRO A 254 -3.72 27.06 15.99
CA PRO A 254 -3.88 28.02 14.91
C PRO A 254 -5.35 28.01 14.49
N LYS A 255 -6.01 29.17 14.60
CA LYS A 255 -7.42 29.34 14.27
C LYS A 255 -7.65 28.79 12.87
N ARG A 256 -8.76 28.07 12.68
CA ARG A 256 -9.29 27.48 11.42
C ARG A 256 -9.15 28.37 10.17
N ARG A 257 -8.89 29.66 10.34
CA ARG A 257 -8.65 30.66 9.27
C ARG A 257 -7.35 30.44 8.46
N ALA A 258 -6.30 29.83 9.06
CA ALA A 258 -5.04 29.58 8.35
C ALA A 258 -5.14 28.38 7.39
N VAL A 259 -5.95 27.36 7.74
CA VAL A 259 -6.18 26.20 6.88
C VAL A 259 -7.09 26.58 5.71
N ALA A 260 -8.07 27.47 5.92
CA ALA A 260 -8.91 28.00 4.82
C ALA A 260 -8.10 28.88 3.85
N GLY A 261 -7.09 29.61 4.34
CA GLY A 261 -6.18 30.39 3.48
C GLY A 261 -5.25 29.51 2.64
N ALA A 262 -4.76 28.41 3.23
CA ALA A 262 -3.90 27.45 2.50
C ALA A 262 -4.67 26.65 1.44
N SER A 263 -5.92 26.28 1.73
CA SER A 263 -6.77 25.59 0.73
C SER A 263 -7.20 26.53 -0.40
N GLN A 264 -7.42 27.82 -0.12
CA GLN A 264 -7.69 28.81 -1.17
C GLN A 264 -6.46 29.12 -2.03
N GLN A 265 -5.26 29.11 -1.45
CA GLN A 265 -4.01 29.26 -2.22
C GLN A 265 -3.71 28.01 -3.07
N ALA A 266 -3.97 26.81 -2.55
CA ALA A 266 -3.82 25.57 -3.32
C ALA A 266 -4.83 25.51 -4.48
N SER A 267 -6.10 25.89 -4.24
CA SER A 267 -7.11 25.97 -5.30
C SER A 267 -6.78 27.03 -6.38
N LYS A 268 -6.22 28.19 -5.99
CA LYS A 268 -5.75 29.18 -6.98
C LYS A 268 -4.55 28.70 -7.78
N ALA A 269 -3.62 27.97 -7.13
CA ALA A 269 -2.46 27.41 -7.83
C ALA A 269 -2.88 26.29 -8.80
N GLU A 270 -3.87 25.49 -8.45
CA GLU A 270 -4.45 24.48 -9.36
C GLU A 270 -5.19 25.14 -10.55
N GLU A 271 -5.90 26.24 -10.31
CA GLU A 271 -6.58 26.99 -11.35
C GLU A 271 -5.61 27.71 -12.31
N GLU A 272 -4.50 28.25 -11.79
CA GLU A 272 -3.41 28.83 -12.61
C GLU A 272 -2.65 27.73 -13.40
N LEU A 273 -2.46 26.54 -12.83
CA LEU A 273 -1.85 25.40 -13.53
C LEU A 273 -2.78 24.89 -14.65
N ALA A 274 -4.07 24.81 -14.40
CA ALA A 274 -5.07 24.40 -15.39
C ALA A 274 -5.14 25.43 -16.55
N ALA A 275 -5.16 26.72 -16.24
CA ALA A 275 -5.15 27.78 -17.25
C ALA A 275 -3.85 27.77 -18.09
N SER A 276 -2.69 27.52 -17.49
CA SER A 276 -1.43 27.38 -18.23
C SER A 276 -1.36 26.11 -19.10
N ALA A 277 -2.01 25.02 -18.67
CA ALA A 277 -2.15 23.80 -19.46
C ALA A 277 -3.09 23.98 -20.67
N GLU A 278 -4.19 24.75 -20.52
CA GLU A 278 -5.08 25.09 -21.62
C GLU A 278 -4.39 25.97 -22.68
N VAL A 279 -3.58 26.94 -22.26
CA VAL A 279 -2.79 27.80 -23.19
C VAL A 279 -1.76 26.95 -23.94
N SER A 280 -1.09 26.02 -23.26
CA SER A 280 -0.14 25.08 -23.87
C SER A 280 -0.82 24.11 -24.86
N HIS A 281 -2.05 23.65 -24.53
CA HIS A 281 -2.86 22.84 -25.47
C HIS A 281 -3.37 23.62 -26.67
N ALA A 282 -3.70 24.91 -26.49
CA ALA A 282 -4.13 25.78 -27.56
C ALA A 282 -2.97 26.13 -28.52
N GLU A 283 -1.74 26.25 -28.03
CA GLU A 283 -0.54 26.39 -28.86
C GLU A 283 -0.17 25.10 -29.61
N ALA A 284 -0.37 23.94 -29.00
CA ALA A 284 -0.11 22.62 -29.61
C ALA A 284 -1.15 22.25 -30.69
N THR A 285 -2.34 22.87 -30.69
CA THR A 285 -3.42 22.62 -31.65
C THR A 285 -3.48 23.64 -32.79
N LYS A 286 -2.48 24.52 -32.98
CA LYS A 286 -2.38 25.30 -34.19
C LYS A 286 -2.28 24.34 -35.39
N PRO A 287 -3.15 24.53 -36.43
CA PRO A 287 -3.25 23.54 -37.50
C PRO A 287 -1.91 23.41 -38.24
N ALA A 288 -1.52 22.17 -38.49
CA ALA A 288 -0.28 21.74 -39.14
C ALA A 288 -0.08 22.27 -40.58
N ASN A 289 -0.93 23.17 -41.03
CA ASN A 289 -0.85 23.77 -42.35
C ASN A 289 0.42 24.62 -42.56
N ASP A 290 1.00 25.19 -41.51
CA ASP A 290 2.22 26.00 -41.64
C ASP A 290 3.49 25.12 -41.72
N VAL A 291 3.45 23.89 -41.20
CA VAL A 291 4.57 22.93 -41.31
C VAL A 291 4.63 22.33 -42.74
N PHE A 292 3.49 22.07 -43.35
CA PHE A 292 3.43 21.57 -44.74
C PHE A 292 3.80 22.63 -45.77
N ALA A 293 3.55 23.91 -45.50
CA ALA A 293 3.97 25.01 -46.37
C ALA A 293 5.50 25.19 -46.40
N ALA A 294 6.18 24.93 -45.28
CA ALA A 294 7.63 24.98 -45.20
C ALA A 294 8.34 23.78 -45.87
N LEU A 295 7.67 22.64 -45.99
CA LEU A 295 8.21 21.44 -46.66
C LEU A 295 7.98 21.44 -48.20
N SER A 296 7.15 22.31 -48.74
CA SER A 296 6.87 22.43 -50.18
C SER A 296 7.68 23.53 -50.88
N ALA A 297 8.62 24.20 -50.21
CA ALA A 297 9.53 25.14 -50.83
C ALA A 297 10.53 24.40 -51.76
N PRO A 298 10.76 24.84 -52.99
CA PRO A 298 11.69 24.14 -53.88
C PRO A 298 13.10 24.22 -53.36
N PHE A 299 13.76 23.06 -53.40
CA PHE A 299 15.15 22.84 -53.00
C PHE A 299 16.07 23.77 -53.80
N VAL A 300 16.61 24.79 -53.16
CA VAL A 300 17.62 25.67 -53.75
C VAL A 300 18.93 24.87 -53.82
N SER A 301 19.34 24.56 -55.06
CA SER A 301 20.60 23.89 -55.35
C SER A 301 21.77 24.72 -54.81
N HIS A 302 22.54 24.16 -53.91
CA HIS A 302 23.81 24.73 -53.48
C HIS A 302 24.82 24.72 -54.65
N PRO A 303 25.62 25.79 -54.83
CA PRO A 303 26.66 25.81 -55.82
C PRO A 303 27.76 24.79 -55.48
N THR A 304 28.19 24.05 -56.49
CA THR A 304 29.29 23.08 -56.47
C THR A 304 30.57 23.77 -56.01
N VAL A 305 31.16 23.27 -54.93
CA VAL A 305 32.51 23.63 -54.53
C VAL A 305 33.47 22.95 -55.48
N ASP A 306 34.15 23.77 -56.27
CA ASP A 306 35.25 23.37 -57.18
C ASP A 306 36.47 22.96 -56.31
N LEU A 307 36.76 21.67 -56.30
CA LEU A 307 38.00 21.13 -55.72
C LEU A 307 39.08 21.20 -56.81
N GLY A 308 39.61 22.42 -57.00
CA GLY A 308 40.82 22.64 -57.78
C GLY A 308 41.99 21.80 -57.26
N GLY A 309 42.67 21.16 -58.16
CA GLY A 309 43.73 20.21 -57.98
C GLY A 309 44.90 20.63 -57.10
N VAL A 310 45.50 19.64 -56.51
CA VAL A 310 46.91 19.61 -56.17
C VAL A 310 47.51 18.37 -56.83
N ALA A 311 48.33 18.66 -57.81
CA ALA A 311 49.19 17.69 -58.51
C ALA A 311 50.46 17.45 -57.65
N ASP A 312 50.94 16.24 -57.79
CA ASP A 312 52.33 15.75 -57.80
C ASP A 312 53.38 16.36 -56.88
N GLY A 313 54.08 15.47 -56.18
CA GLY A 313 55.40 15.74 -55.66
C GLY A 313 55.90 14.75 -54.61
N GLU A 314 56.63 13.72 -55.16
CA GLU A 314 57.63 12.84 -54.51
C GLU A 314 57.24 11.96 -53.34
#